data_86ad3520160b6c9a7df7abf3f1e51d9d
#
_entry.id   86ad3520160b6c9a7df7abf3f1e51d9d
#
_cell.length_a   1.000
_cell.length_b   1.000
_cell.length_c   1.000
_cell.angle_alpha   90.00
_cell.angle_beta   90.00
_cell.angle_gamma   90.00
#
_symmetry.space_group_name_H-M   'P 1'
#
loop_
_entity.id
_entity.type
_entity.pdbx_description
1 polymer ?
#
loop_
_entity_poly.entity_id
_entity_poly.type
_entity_poly.pdbx_seq_one_letter_code
_entity_poly.pdbx_strand_id
1 'polypeptide(L)'
;TGVRTYTKKYPSGVLTNTVLEDFIETKMVVICDPWMDKNALADARNIRIPVVAICDTNNHTVDCDVVMIGNNKSNKSMGLFFWLMAREYMKAHGIDKPVPSLEDFVGEKLILEEPRKKKIAREKKERELKSAESAIEDKMRAIALEADEEVKDGMREEAERDSVKVGEVVAEGV
;
A
#
# COMPACT_ATOMS: atom_id res chain seq x y z
N THR A 1 -22.73 -13.89 8.18
CA THR A 1 -23.40 -13.47 9.42
C THR A 1 -24.92 -13.46 9.31
N GLY A 2 -25.49 -13.21 8.14
CA GLY A 2 -26.93 -13.01 7.92
C GLY A 2 -27.44 -11.62 8.34
N VAL A 3 -26.56 -10.71 8.73
CA VAL A 3 -26.89 -9.32 9.07
C VAL A 3 -27.25 -8.56 7.79
N ARG A 4 -28.34 -7.78 7.84
CA ARG A 4 -28.74 -6.93 6.71
C ARG A 4 -27.84 -5.71 6.60
N THR A 5 -27.37 -5.40 5.42
CA THR A 5 -26.45 -4.29 5.18
C THR A 5 -26.97 -3.35 4.09
N TYR A 6 -26.80 -2.04 4.31
CA TYR A 6 -27.07 -0.98 3.35
C TYR A 6 -25.75 -0.41 2.85
N THR A 7 -25.47 -0.57 1.57
CA THR A 7 -24.26 -0.06 0.91
C THR A 7 -24.46 1.26 0.19
N LYS A 8 -25.71 1.72 0.12
CA LYS A 8 -26.10 2.99 -0.47
C LYS A 8 -26.65 3.92 0.62
N LYS A 9 -27.02 5.14 0.23
CA LYS A 9 -27.65 6.08 1.14
C LYS A 9 -28.85 5.44 1.83
N TYR A 10 -28.92 5.56 3.15
CA TYR A 10 -30.03 5.06 3.96
C TYR A 10 -31.35 5.68 3.53
N PRO A 11 -32.37 4.88 3.17
CA PRO A 11 -33.71 5.40 2.89
C PRO A 11 -34.40 5.75 4.19
N SER A 12 -34.78 7.02 4.35
CA SER A 12 -35.45 7.48 5.56
C SER A 12 -36.79 6.76 5.75
N GLY A 13 -37.11 6.41 7.00
CA GLY A 13 -38.37 5.77 7.35
C GLY A 13 -38.34 4.22 7.34
N VAL A 14 -37.29 3.60 6.87
CA VAL A 14 -37.18 2.12 6.83
C VAL A 14 -37.26 1.49 8.21
N LEU A 15 -36.81 2.18 9.24
CA LEU A 15 -36.89 1.73 10.64
C LEU A 15 -38.15 2.18 11.35
N THR A 16 -38.81 3.25 10.88
CA THR A 16 -39.91 3.92 11.62
C THR A 16 -41.28 3.71 10.99
N ASN A 17 -41.36 3.50 9.68
CA ASN A 17 -42.62 3.40 8.95
C ASN A 17 -42.93 1.95 8.58
N THR A 18 -43.86 1.36 9.32
CA THR A 18 -44.33 -0.04 9.13
C THR A 18 -45.13 -0.30 7.85
N VAL A 19 -45.52 0.77 7.14
CA VAL A 19 -46.27 0.64 5.87
C VAL A 19 -45.34 0.46 4.68
N LEU A 20 -44.03 0.75 4.83
CA LEU A 20 -43.07 0.58 3.75
C LEU A 20 -42.79 -0.92 3.49
N GLU A 21 -42.72 -1.28 2.21
CA GLU A 21 -42.33 -2.65 1.81
C GLU A 21 -40.95 -3.05 2.34
N ASP A 22 -40.04 -2.08 2.42
CA ASP A 22 -38.68 -2.26 2.93
C ASP A 22 -38.54 -2.07 4.46
N PHE A 23 -39.67 -2.00 5.20
CA PHE A 23 -39.63 -1.85 6.65
C PHE A 23 -38.83 -2.96 7.32
N ILE A 24 -37.99 -2.58 8.28
CA ILE A 24 -37.14 -3.50 9.01
C ILE A 24 -37.32 -3.29 10.52
N GLU A 25 -37.71 -4.35 11.18
CA GLU A 25 -37.61 -4.46 12.61
C GLU A 25 -36.22 -4.94 13.01
N THR A 26 -35.47 -4.14 13.76
CA THR A 26 -34.11 -4.47 14.18
C THR A 26 -33.93 -4.18 15.68
N LYS A 27 -32.97 -4.88 16.30
CA LYS A 27 -32.66 -4.71 17.71
C LYS A 27 -31.45 -3.79 17.95
N MET A 28 -30.66 -3.51 16.92
CA MET A 28 -29.46 -2.69 16.97
C MET A 28 -29.11 -2.20 15.57
N VAL A 29 -28.57 -1.01 15.48
CA VAL A 29 -28.05 -0.42 14.25
C VAL A 29 -26.56 -0.15 14.38
N VAL A 30 -25.79 -0.48 13.33
CA VAL A 30 -24.38 -0.13 13.23
C VAL A 30 -24.22 0.91 12.14
N ILE A 31 -23.65 2.07 12.51
CA ILE A 31 -23.46 3.24 11.63
C ILE A 31 -21.98 3.45 11.37
N CYS A 32 -21.59 3.58 10.11
CA CYS A 32 -20.20 3.77 9.71
C CYS A 32 -19.72 5.21 9.87
N ASP A 33 -20.59 6.17 9.64
CA ASP A 33 -20.28 7.60 9.78
C ASP A 33 -21.55 8.34 10.25
N PRO A 34 -21.62 8.79 11.52
CA PRO A 34 -22.78 9.49 12.07
C PRO A 34 -23.14 10.77 11.30
N TRP A 35 -22.18 11.40 10.65
CA TRP A 35 -22.46 12.61 9.87
C TRP A 35 -23.16 12.30 8.56
N MET A 36 -22.68 11.29 7.85
CA MET A 36 -23.27 10.88 6.56
C MET A 36 -24.64 10.23 6.75
N ASP A 37 -24.78 9.39 7.78
CA ASP A 37 -25.95 8.57 8.06
C ASP A 37 -26.86 9.17 9.17
N LYS A 38 -26.87 10.50 9.30
CA LYS A 38 -27.68 11.20 10.33
C LYS A 38 -29.18 10.86 10.30
N ASN A 39 -29.72 10.48 9.13
CA ASN A 39 -31.13 10.08 9.04
C ASN A 39 -31.37 8.72 9.69
N ALA A 40 -30.44 7.76 9.49
CA ALA A 40 -30.50 6.46 10.16
C ALA A 40 -30.37 6.62 11.68
N LEU A 41 -29.48 7.52 12.12
CA LEU A 41 -29.30 7.85 13.53
C LEU A 41 -30.57 8.45 14.14
N ALA A 42 -31.22 9.40 13.45
CA ALA A 42 -32.47 10.01 13.91
C ALA A 42 -33.61 9.00 13.98
N ASP A 43 -33.76 8.13 12.96
CA ASP A 43 -34.77 7.08 12.95
C ASP A 43 -34.56 6.07 14.09
N ALA A 44 -33.32 5.62 14.30
CA ALA A 44 -32.96 4.70 15.38
C ALA A 44 -33.27 5.29 16.76
N ARG A 45 -32.95 6.59 16.96
CA ARG A 45 -33.28 7.32 18.18
C ARG A 45 -34.78 7.41 18.43
N ASN A 46 -35.57 7.70 17.38
CA ASN A 46 -37.01 7.83 17.48
C ASN A 46 -37.69 6.54 17.99
N ILE A 47 -37.18 5.38 17.56
CA ILE A 47 -37.68 4.07 17.98
C ILE A 47 -36.90 3.47 19.18
N ARG A 48 -35.91 4.20 19.71
CA ARG A 48 -35.12 3.84 20.89
C ARG A 48 -34.37 2.52 20.76
N ILE A 49 -33.81 2.25 19.61
CA ILE A 49 -32.91 1.11 19.41
C ILE A 49 -31.46 1.53 19.62
N PRO A 50 -30.61 0.65 20.20
CA PRO A 50 -29.20 0.93 20.41
C PRO A 50 -28.47 1.18 19.11
N VAL A 51 -27.59 2.19 19.13
CA VAL A 51 -26.75 2.57 18.01
C VAL A 51 -25.29 2.39 18.34
N VAL A 52 -24.60 1.58 17.53
CA VAL A 52 -23.14 1.46 17.52
C VAL A 52 -22.60 2.26 16.36
N ALA A 53 -21.70 3.20 16.60
CA ALA A 53 -21.14 4.05 15.56
C ALA A 53 -19.62 3.97 15.49
N ILE A 54 -19.10 4.02 14.26
CA ILE A 54 -17.66 4.18 14.02
C ILE A 54 -17.41 5.68 13.83
N CYS A 55 -16.65 6.27 14.75
CA CYS A 55 -16.40 7.71 14.78
C CYS A 55 -14.92 8.03 14.58
N ASP A 56 -14.66 8.96 13.68
CA ASP A 56 -13.38 9.61 13.48
C ASP A 56 -13.34 10.95 14.26
N THR A 57 -12.22 11.64 14.24
CA THR A 57 -11.99 12.92 14.93
C THR A 57 -12.94 14.05 14.51
N ASN A 58 -13.55 13.96 13.34
CA ASN A 58 -14.50 14.93 12.79
C ASN A 58 -15.97 14.61 13.10
N ASN A 59 -16.27 13.51 13.78
CA ASN A 59 -17.63 13.10 14.10
C ASN A 59 -18.08 13.56 15.48
N HIS A 60 -19.36 13.85 15.58
CA HIS A 60 -20.03 14.04 16.88
C HIS A 60 -20.60 12.68 17.33
N THR A 61 -20.48 12.40 18.62
CA THR A 61 -20.93 11.13 19.22
C THR A 61 -22.34 11.23 19.83
N VAL A 62 -23.03 12.35 19.60
CA VAL A 62 -24.39 12.57 20.09
C VAL A 62 -25.32 11.53 19.48
N ASP A 63 -26.21 10.99 20.29
CA ASP A 63 -27.17 9.94 19.92
C ASP A 63 -26.57 8.57 19.56
N CYS A 64 -25.29 8.33 19.86
CA CYS A 64 -24.64 7.03 19.74
C CYS A 64 -24.49 6.40 21.12
N ASP A 65 -24.94 5.14 21.30
CA ASP A 65 -24.84 4.42 22.57
C ASP A 65 -23.46 3.80 22.77
N VAL A 66 -22.88 3.29 21.69
CA VAL A 66 -21.53 2.71 21.68
C VAL A 66 -20.72 3.31 20.56
N VAL A 67 -19.53 3.81 20.86
CA VAL A 67 -18.64 4.44 19.89
C VAL A 67 -17.37 3.62 19.74
N MET A 68 -17.10 3.21 18.50
CA MET A 68 -15.83 2.62 18.09
C MET A 68 -14.96 3.72 17.47
N ILE A 69 -13.86 4.06 18.12
CA ILE A 69 -12.97 5.13 17.66
C ILE A 69 -12.01 4.60 16.60
N GLY A 70 -12.02 5.24 15.44
CA GLY A 70 -11.09 4.91 14.36
C GLY A 70 -11.37 5.66 13.07
N ASN A 71 -10.49 5.48 12.09
CA ASN A 71 -10.61 6.15 10.79
C ASN A 71 -11.75 5.53 9.96
N ASN A 72 -12.84 6.26 9.78
CA ASN A 72 -14.00 5.85 8.99
C ASN A 72 -13.93 6.26 7.50
N LYS A 73 -12.81 6.84 7.06
CA LYS A 73 -12.58 7.23 5.65
C LYS A 73 -11.73 6.20 4.89
N SER A 74 -10.96 5.36 5.60
CA SER A 74 -10.08 4.38 4.99
C SER A 74 -10.76 3.02 4.84
N ASN A 75 -10.74 2.45 3.62
CA ASN A 75 -11.24 1.10 3.34
C ASN A 75 -10.56 0.04 4.21
N LYS A 76 -9.25 0.18 4.48
CA LYS A 76 -8.48 -0.73 5.33
C LYS A 76 -8.98 -0.73 6.78
N SER A 77 -9.24 0.45 7.33
CA SER A 77 -9.76 0.59 8.68
C SER A 77 -11.18 0.07 8.79
N MET A 78 -12.05 0.42 7.85
CA MET A 78 -13.43 -0.06 7.81
C MET A 78 -13.49 -1.57 7.62
N GLY A 79 -12.67 -2.13 6.73
CA GLY A 79 -12.56 -3.57 6.53
C GLY A 79 -12.16 -4.30 7.81
N LEU A 80 -11.21 -3.76 8.57
CA LEU A 80 -10.80 -4.31 9.87
C LEU A 80 -11.95 -4.28 10.89
N PHE A 81 -12.68 -3.17 11.01
CA PHE A 81 -13.83 -3.07 11.91
C PHE A 81 -14.90 -4.11 11.60
N PHE A 82 -15.30 -4.22 10.33
CA PHE A 82 -16.31 -5.20 9.92
C PHE A 82 -15.84 -6.65 10.06
N TRP A 83 -14.57 -6.92 9.80
CA TRP A 83 -13.99 -8.24 9.99
C TRP A 83 -14.01 -8.64 11.47
N LEU A 84 -13.58 -7.73 12.37
CA LEU A 84 -13.62 -7.97 13.81
C LEU A 84 -15.06 -8.20 14.32
N MET A 85 -16.00 -7.33 13.89
CA MET A 85 -17.41 -7.47 14.27
C MET A 85 -18.02 -8.77 13.76
N ALA A 86 -17.74 -9.15 12.52
CA ALA A 86 -18.22 -10.40 11.95
C ALA A 86 -17.70 -11.61 12.71
N ARG A 87 -16.40 -11.60 13.05
CA ARG A 87 -15.75 -12.67 13.81
C ARG A 87 -16.36 -12.83 15.21
N GLU A 88 -16.49 -11.74 15.96
CA GLU A 88 -17.04 -11.77 17.32
C GLU A 88 -18.55 -12.09 17.31
N TYR A 89 -19.30 -11.58 16.34
CA TYR A 89 -20.72 -11.93 16.16
C TYR A 89 -20.90 -13.43 15.91
N MET A 90 -20.12 -14.01 15.00
CA MET A 90 -20.22 -15.44 14.70
C MET A 90 -19.84 -16.29 15.92
N LYS A 91 -18.80 -15.89 16.67
CA LYS A 91 -18.39 -16.55 17.90
C LYS A 91 -19.48 -16.48 18.97
N ALA A 92 -20.09 -15.32 19.17
CA ALA A 92 -21.15 -15.12 20.16
C ALA A 92 -22.43 -15.92 19.85
N HIS A 93 -22.73 -16.12 18.57
CA HIS A 93 -23.92 -16.88 18.12
C HIS A 93 -23.63 -18.37 17.83
N GLY A 94 -22.42 -18.84 18.09
CA GLY A 94 -22.05 -20.24 17.84
C GLY A 94 -22.14 -20.65 16.39
N ILE A 95 -21.94 -19.70 15.45
CA ILE A 95 -22.00 -19.97 14.01
C ILE A 95 -20.65 -20.53 13.56
N ASP A 96 -20.62 -21.83 13.30
CA ASP A 96 -19.40 -22.54 12.90
C ASP A 96 -19.15 -22.45 11.38
N LYS A 97 -19.00 -21.21 10.89
CA LYS A 97 -18.61 -20.93 9.50
C LYS A 97 -17.26 -20.25 9.48
N PRO A 98 -16.37 -20.55 8.52
CA PRO A 98 -15.11 -19.86 8.40
C PRO A 98 -15.35 -18.36 8.10
N VAL A 99 -14.69 -17.49 8.86
CA VAL A 99 -14.68 -16.05 8.57
C VAL A 99 -13.73 -15.84 7.38
N PRO A 100 -14.16 -15.13 6.32
CA PRO A 100 -13.28 -14.77 5.22
C PRO A 100 -12.01 -14.05 5.71
N SER A 101 -10.98 -14.02 4.88
CA SER A 101 -9.73 -13.33 5.23
C SER A 101 -9.95 -11.83 5.40
N LEU A 102 -9.07 -11.16 6.13
CA LEU A 102 -9.13 -9.70 6.26
C LEU A 102 -8.99 -9.00 4.91
N GLU A 103 -8.21 -9.59 4.00
CA GLU A 103 -8.00 -9.07 2.65
C GLU A 103 -9.29 -9.04 1.82
N ASP A 104 -10.16 -10.03 2.00
CA ASP A 104 -11.47 -10.09 1.34
C ASP A 104 -12.41 -8.97 1.83
N PHE A 105 -12.32 -8.60 3.11
CA PHE A 105 -13.11 -7.48 3.67
C PHE A 105 -12.60 -6.11 3.21
N VAL A 106 -11.31 -5.98 2.98
CA VAL A 106 -10.71 -4.72 2.52
C VAL A 106 -10.87 -4.55 1.01
N GLY A 107 -11.02 -5.65 0.26
CA GLY A 107 -11.11 -5.64 -1.20
C GLY A 107 -9.79 -5.34 -1.92
N GLU A 108 -8.71 -5.21 -1.19
CA GLU A 108 -7.36 -4.98 -1.70
C GLU A 108 -6.38 -5.90 -0.94
N LYS A 109 -5.38 -6.43 -1.63
CA LYS A 109 -4.27 -7.09 -0.92
C LYS A 109 -3.68 -6.09 0.08
N LEU A 110 -3.72 -6.45 1.36
CA LEU A 110 -3.02 -5.69 2.40
C LEU A 110 -1.52 -5.79 2.11
N ILE A 111 -1.03 -4.89 1.28
CA ILE A 111 0.38 -4.58 1.27
C ILE A 111 0.61 -3.90 2.62
N LEU A 112 1.12 -4.67 3.57
CA LEU A 112 1.65 -4.11 4.81
C LEU A 112 2.70 -3.10 4.36
N GLU A 113 2.34 -1.83 4.35
CA GLU A 113 3.28 -0.76 4.04
C GLU A 113 4.45 -0.92 5.01
N GLU A 114 5.62 -1.25 4.46
CA GLU A 114 6.83 -1.29 5.27
C GLU A 114 6.92 0.03 6.05
N PRO A 115 7.22 -0.02 7.36
CA PRO A 115 7.30 1.19 8.16
C PRO A 115 8.19 2.20 7.43
N ARG A 116 7.74 3.44 7.30
CA ARG A 116 8.39 4.52 6.52
C ARG A 116 9.91 4.57 6.70
N LYS A 117 10.39 4.28 7.92
CA LYS A 117 11.83 4.19 8.24
C LYS A 117 12.55 3.05 7.47
N LYS A 118 11.91 1.88 7.30
CA LYS A 118 12.49 0.75 6.55
C LYS A 118 12.50 1.04 5.05
N LYS A 119 11.45 1.67 4.51
CA LYS A 119 11.39 2.08 3.10
C LYS A 119 12.49 3.09 2.76
N ILE A 120 12.66 4.13 3.60
CA ILE A 120 13.71 5.14 3.43
C ILE A 120 15.12 4.52 3.53
N ALA A 121 15.34 3.62 4.50
CA ALA A 121 16.63 2.94 4.65
C ALA A 121 16.95 2.02 3.45
N ARG A 122 15.93 1.35 2.87
CA ARG A 122 16.08 0.52 1.67
C ARG A 122 16.40 1.38 0.45
N GLU A 123 15.67 2.47 0.23
CA GLU A 123 15.91 3.41 -0.87
C GLU A 123 17.30 4.05 -0.79
N LYS A 124 17.75 4.40 0.43
CA LYS A 124 19.09 4.93 0.64
C LYS A 124 20.17 3.91 0.29
N LYS A 125 20.03 2.67 0.75
CA LYS A 125 20.97 1.58 0.45
C LYS A 125 21.02 1.25 -1.04
N GLU A 126 19.89 1.30 -1.72
CA GLU A 126 19.80 1.07 -3.17
C GLU A 126 20.48 2.19 -3.96
N ARG A 127 20.34 3.46 -3.53
CA ARG A 127 21.08 4.59 -4.12
C ARG A 127 22.59 4.48 -3.91
N GLU A 128 23.02 4.11 -2.70
CA GLU A 128 24.44 3.89 -2.39
C GLU A 128 25.04 2.75 -3.24
N LEU A 129 24.29 1.67 -3.45
CA LEU A 129 24.70 0.56 -4.29
C LEU A 129 24.87 0.99 -5.76
N LYS A 130 23.88 1.69 -6.32
CA LYS A 130 23.94 2.19 -7.72
C LYS A 130 25.09 3.18 -7.91
N SER A 131 25.36 4.05 -6.94
CA SER A 131 26.49 4.96 -7.02
C SER A 131 27.85 4.26 -6.93
N ALA A 132 27.95 3.18 -6.17
CA ALA A 132 29.14 2.37 -6.10
C ALA A 132 29.38 1.57 -7.41
N GLU A 133 28.30 1.03 -7.99
CA GLU A 133 28.36 0.33 -9.28
C GLU A 133 28.83 1.26 -10.41
N SER A 134 28.25 2.49 -10.50
CA SER A 134 28.69 3.45 -11.53
C SER A 134 30.15 3.89 -11.32
N ALA A 135 30.60 4.05 -10.09
CA ALA A 135 32.00 4.40 -9.82
C ALA A 135 32.97 3.27 -10.17
N ILE A 136 32.55 2.00 -10.07
CA ILE A 136 33.34 0.85 -10.51
C ILE A 136 33.38 0.81 -12.04
N GLU A 137 32.27 1.02 -12.73
CA GLU A 137 32.22 1.06 -14.19
C GLU A 137 33.14 2.17 -14.75
N ASP A 138 33.11 3.37 -14.15
CA ASP A 138 33.97 4.48 -14.56
C ASP A 138 35.46 4.14 -14.36
N LYS A 139 35.81 3.51 -13.27
CA LYS A 139 37.20 3.04 -13.03
C LYS A 139 37.63 1.95 -14.02
N MET A 140 36.76 0.98 -14.30
CA MET A 140 37.07 -0.05 -15.29
C MET A 140 37.25 0.54 -16.69
N ARG A 141 36.44 1.55 -17.04
CA ARG A 141 36.57 2.27 -18.30
C ARG A 141 37.87 3.05 -18.41
N ALA A 142 38.31 3.70 -17.32
CA ALA A 142 39.59 4.39 -17.26
C ALA A 142 40.77 3.43 -17.45
N ILE A 143 40.78 2.29 -16.75
CA ILE A 143 41.81 1.24 -16.88
C ILE A 143 41.86 0.69 -18.32
N ALA A 144 40.69 0.48 -18.93
CA ALA A 144 40.65 -0.02 -20.33
C ALA A 144 41.22 1.02 -21.31
N LEU A 145 40.99 2.33 -21.09
CA LEU A 145 41.58 3.38 -21.93
C LEU A 145 43.10 3.47 -21.75
N GLU A 146 43.60 3.36 -20.52
CA GLU A 146 45.06 3.34 -20.25
C GLU A 146 45.72 2.12 -20.92
N ALA A 147 45.12 0.93 -20.85
CA ALA A 147 45.62 -0.24 -21.51
C ALA A 147 45.67 -0.13 -23.07
N ASP A 148 44.63 0.51 -23.65
CA ASP A 148 44.60 0.79 -25.08
C ASP A 148 45.67 1.78 -25.54
N GLU A 149 46.01 2.78 -24.70
CA GLU A 149 47.10 3.71 -24.97
C GLU A 149 48.46 3.03 -24.87
N GLU A 150 48.72 2.23 -23.83
CA GLU A 150 49.97 1.46 -23.71
C GLU A 150 50.22 0.49 -24.90
N VAL A 151 49.16 -0.17 -25.37
CA VAL A 151 49.27 -1.05 -26.56
C VAL A 151 49.60 -0.24 -27.82
N LYS A 152 49.00 0.95 -28.01
CA LYS A 152 49.28 1.81 -29.14
C LYS A 152 50.69 2.40 -29.14
N ASP A 153 51.19 2.76 -27.95
CA ASP A 153 52.57 3.24 -27.82
C ASP A 153 53.60 2.11 -28.05
N GLY A 154 53.32 0.92 -27.52
CA GLY A 154 54.14 -0.26 -27.83
C GLY A 154 54.19 -0.61 -29.29
N MET A 155 53.08 -0.53 -30.03
CA MET A 155 53.04 -0.74 -31.48
C MET A 155 53.78 0.37 -32.28
N ARG A 156 53.78 1.61 -31.79
CA ARG A 156 54.56 2.70 -32.40
C ARG A 156 56.05 2.51 -32.23
N GLU A 157 56.51 2.13 -31.03
CA GLU A 157 57.92 1.81 -30.77
C GLU A 157 58.43 0.65 -31.62
N GLU A 158 57.62 -0.39 -31.81
CA GLU A 158 57.96 -1.54 -32.66
C GLU A 158 58.06 -1.13 -34.15
N ALA A 159 57.13 -0.31 -34.63
CA ALA A 159 57.13 0.19 -35.97
C ALA A 159 58.35 1.12 -36.26
N GLU A 160 58.78 1.95 -35.27
CA GLU A 160 60.00 2.73 -35.36
C GLU A 160 61.26 1.86 -35.40
N ARG A 161 61.38 0.84 -34.56
CA ARG A 161 62.50 -0.12 -34.56
C ARG A 161 62.65 -0.86 -35.87
N ASP A 162 61.53 -1.27 -36.46
CA ASP A 162 61.55 -2.00 -37.76
C ASP A 162 61.90 -1.03 -38.91
N SER A 163 61.47 0.24 -38.86
CA SER A 163 61.86 1.21 -39.88
C SER A 163 63.35 1.57 -39.84
N VAL A 164 63.94 1.59 -38.64
CA VAL A 164 65.41 1.80 -38.48
C VAL A 164 66.20 0.62 -39.04
N LYS A 165 65.78 -0.62 -38.77
CA LYS A 165 66.41 -1.85 -39.30
C LYS A 165 66.38 -1.92 -40.82
N VAL A 166 65.26 -1.55 -41.43
CA VAL A 166 65.12 -1.49 -42.91
C VAL A 166 66.04 -0.42 -43.47
N GLY A 167 66.22 0.74 -42.82
CA GLY A 167 67.15 1.79 -43.23
C GLY A 167 68.63 1.37 -43.19
N GLU A 168 69.05 0.61 -42.17
CA GLU A 168 70.39 0.05 -42.05
C GLU A 168 70.70 -0.97 -43.17
N VAL A 169 69.78 -1.90 -43.47
CA VAL A 169 69.94 -2.92 -44.53
C VAL A 169 70.04 -2.26 -45.92
N VAL A 170 69.42 -1.13 -46.18
CA VAL A 170 69.50 -0.40 -47.45
C VAL A 170 70.83 0.38 -47.55
N ALA A 171 71.46 0.80 -46.44
CA ALA A 171 72.71 1.54 -46.43
C ALA A 171 73.93 0.66 -46.60
N GLU A 172 73.89 -0.66 -46.24
CA GLU A 172 74.99 -1.61 -46.44
C GLU A 172 74.98 -2.31 -47.81
N GLY A 173 73.97 -2.06 -48.62
CA GLY A 173 73.79 -2.73 -49.94
C GLY A 173 74.17 -1.90 -51.18
N VAL A 174 74.95 -0.76 -51.03
CA VAL A 174 75.44 0.05 -52.14
C VAL A 174 76.98 -0.03 -52.26
#